data_d5b55079d3c53d3b7e0da8a5d01c0f80
#
_entry.id   d5b55079d3c53d3b7e0da8a5d01c0f80
#
_cell.length_a   1.000
_cell.length_b   1.000
_cell.length_c   1.000
_cell.angle_alpha   90.00
_cell.angle_beta   90.00
_cell.angle_gamma   90.00
#
_symmetry.space_group_name_H-M   'P 1'
#
loop_
_entity.id
_entity.type
_entity.pdbx_description
1 polymer ?
#
loop_
_entity_poly.entity_id
_entity_poly.type
_entity_poly.pdbx_seq_one_letter_code
_entity_poly.pdbx_strand_id
1 'polypeptide(L)'
;MLSRRAALIATGVLATVRPGRAEGPKASWAAQVPQIRIGLLGGENDADRLKRYGPYQKLLEERFGVPARMISAADYAGVIQAFAAGQIEVAYMSPAAYASAWIESGGKVRPLVTALESDGTTAYVSAMYVRADSGITDLAGMKGRSLAWADPNSASGYLIPRSEFREQGLDPATYFSRTGFVGGHEQGVVAVLNKQYDAGVTWTSGVGDIRQGYTRGALRTMVDKKLVSMDDIRIIWRSRPIENGPLTVRSDTPAAFQDDMLALHLALAKEHPDVFESINMGSGPGLVAVTQKDYEPFIDMLKAEAAARRRR
;
A
#
# COMPACT_ATOMS: atom_id res chain seq x y z
N MET A 1 57.54 -34.56 -52.03
CA MET A 1 57.59 -34.59 -50.57
C MET A 1 57.40 -33.20 -50.07
N LEU A 2 56.19 -32.84 -49.69
CA LEU A 2 55.75 -31.49 -49.22
C LEU A 2 55.29 -31.61 -47.77
N SER A 3 56.05 -31.02 -46.86
CA SER A 3 55.76 -30.98 -45.44
C SER A 3 54.70 -29.86 -45.13
N ARG A 4 53.61 -30.24 -44.56
CA ARG A 4 52.57 -29.30 -44.05
C ARG A 4 52.95 -28.91 -42.62
N ARG A 5 53.30 -27.65 -42.42
CA ARG A 5 53.33 -27.01 -41.08
C ARG A 5 51.95 -26.59 -40.65
N ALA A 6 51.46 -27.18 -39.58
CA ALA A 6 50.19 -26.72 -38.90
C ALA A 6 50.56 -25.53 -38.04
N ALA A 7 49.85 -24.40 -38.28
CA ALA A 7 49.92 -23.24 -37.44
C ALA A 7 48.79 -23.36 -36.37
N LEU A 8 49.14 -23.44 -35.09
CA LEU A 8 48.24 -23.33 -33.96
C LEU A 8 47.90 -21.84 -33.73
N ILE A 9 46.68 -21.49 -33.96
CA ILE A 9 46.13 -20.19 -33.57
C ILE A 9 45.64 -20.33 -32.14
N ALA A 10 46.34 -19.73 -31.20
CA ALA A 10 45.87 -19.60 -29.80
C ALA A 10 44.87 -18.47 -29.70
N THR A 11 43.59 -18.82 -29.57
CA THR A 11 42.49 -17.87 -29.29
C THR A 11 42.52 -17.49 -27.80
N GLY A 12 43.11 -16.34 -27.51
CA GLY A 12 43.08 -15.76 -26.16
C GLY A 12 41.64 -15.27 -25.83
N VAL A 13 40.99 -15.94 -24.87
CA VAL A 13 39.74 -15.45 -24.29
C VAL A 13 40.08 -14.29 -23.34
N LEU A 14 39.87 -13.06 -23.79
CA LEU A 14 39.85 -11.90 -22.87
C LEU A 14 38.63 -12.02 -21.95
N ALA A 15 38.85 -12.45 -20.72
CA ALA A 15 37.86 -12.32 -19.65
C ALA A 15 37.73 -10.84 -19.33
N THR A 16 36.61 -10.23 -19.77
CA THR A 16 36.23 -8.89 -19.36
C THR A 16 35.82 -8.96 -17.88
N VAL A 17 36.73 -8.60 -17.00
CA VAL A 17 36.42 -8.31 -15.58
C VAL A 17 35.48 -7.12 -15.57
N ARG A 18 34.21 -7.34 -15.32
CA ARG A 18 33.28 -6.27 -15.00
C ARG A 18 33.78 -5.59 -13.72
N PRO A 19 33.93 -4.25 -13.70
CA PRO A 19 34.31 -3.57 -12.48
C PRO A 19 33.24 -3.88 -11.44
N GLY A 20 33.63 -4.57 -10.36
CA GLY A 20 32.79 -4.79 -9.20
C GLY A 20 32.37 -3.43 -8.70
N ARG A 21 31.04 -3.20 -8.62
CA ARG A 21 30.47 -2.03 -7.95
C ARG A 21 31.02 -2.09 -6.52
N ALA A 22 31.72 -1.06 -6.07
CA ALA A 22 32.21 -1.01 -4.71
C ALA A 22 30.99 -1.15 -3.78
N GLU A 23 30.86 -2.28 -3.11
CA GLU A 23 29.83 -2.47 -2.08
C GLU A 23 30.14 -1.46 -0.98
N GLY A 24 29.19 -0.56 -0.70
CA GLY A 24 29.26 0.31 0.47
C GLY A 24 29.34 -0.52 1.76
N PRO A 25 29.68 0.09 2.90
CA PRO A 25 29.75 -0.63 4.17
C PRO A 25 28.38 -1.26 4.47
N LYS A 26 28.39 -2.58 4.73
CA LYS A 26 27.17 -3.33 5.08
C LYS A 26 26.68 -2.92 6.47
N ALA A 27 25.36 -2.81 6.64
CA ALA A 27 24.75 -2.58 7.94
C ALA A 27 25.15 -3.67 8.97
N SER A 28 25.22 -3.32 10.23
CA SER A 28 25.65 -4.22 11.31
C SER A 28 24.80 -5.50 11.44
N TRP A 29 23.57 -5.42 11.06
CA TRP A 29 22.58 -6.52 11.07
C TRP A 29 22.55 -7.35 9.77
N ALA A 30 23.34 -7.00 8.76
CA ALA A 30 23.31 -7.63 7.42
C ALA A 30 23.52 -9.16 7.43
N ALA A 31 24.25 -9.69 8.42
CA ALA A 31 24.41 -11.13 8.56
C ALA A 31 23.10 -11.84 9.00
N GLN A 32 22.22 -11.15 9.71
CA GLN A 32 20.95 -11.69 10.23
C GLN A 32 19.78 -11.41 9.27
N VAL A 33 19.83 -10.29 8.53
CA VAL A 33 18.89 -9.93 7.46
C VAL A 33 19.70 -9.72 6.17
N PRO A 34 20.10 -10.81 5.50
CA PRO A 34 20.99 -10.73 4.31
C PRO A 34 20.28 -10.16 3.08
N GLN A 35 18.97 -10.02 3.12
CA GLN A 35 18.12 -9.39 2.11
C GLN A 35 16.92 -8.76 2.78
N ILE A 36 16.55 -7.54 2.37
CA ILE A 36 15.31 -6.87 2.82
C ILE A 36 14.20 -7.25 1.84
N ARG A 37 13.19 -7.99 2.31
CA ARG A 37 12.02 -8.34 1.51
C ARG A 37 10.85 -7.43 1.89
N ILE A 38 10.35 -6.67 0.91
CA ILE A 38 9.32 -5.65 1.10
C ILE A 38 8.02 -6.12 0.46
N GLY A 39 6.98 -6.32 1.27
CA GLY A 39 5.64 -6.65 0.78
C GLY A 39 4.92 -5.42 0.23
N LEU A 40 4.34 -5.56 -0.95
CA LEU A 40 3.58 -4.51 -1.61
C LEU A 40 2.09 -4.90 -1.60
N LEU A 41 1.26 -4.15 -0.84
CA LEU A 41 -0.19 -4.34 -0.86
C LEU A 41 -0.75 -4.13 -2.28
N GLY A 42 -1.76 -4.92 -2.64
CA GLY A 42 -2.51 -4.78 -3.88
C GLY A 42 -3.28 -3.46 -3.97
N GLY A 43 -4.11 -3.32 -5.01
CA GLY A 43 -5.03 -2.18 -5.14
C GLY A 43 -4.70 -1.20 -6.25
N GLU A 44 -3.59 -1.38 -6.94
CA GLU A 44 -3.20 -0.68 -8.17
C GLU A 44 -2.61 -1.68 -9.18
N ASN A 45 -2.33 -1.22 -10.40
CA ASN A 45 -1.64 -2.04 -11.41
C ASN A 45 -0.26 -2.48 -10.90
N ASP A 46 0.06 -3.78 -11.05
CA ASP A 46 1.27 -4.37 -10.49
C ASP A 46 2.58 -3.80 -11.09
N ALA A 47 2.60 -3.59 -12.41
CA ALA A 47 3.76 -3.02 -13.09
C ALA A 47 4.02 -1.57 -12.66
N ASP A 48 2.96 -0.77 -12.50
CA ASP A 48 3.04 0.61 -12.01
C ASP A 48 3.55 0.65 -10.57
N ARG A 49 3.03 -0.24 -9.73
CA ARG A 49 3.45 -0.39 -8.33
C ARG A 49 4.92 -0.74 -8.22
N LEU A 50 5.39 -1.74 -8.95
CA LEU A 50 6.80 -2.12 -8.97
C LEU A 50 7.70 -0.98 -9.48
N LYS A 51 7.27 -0.27 -10.54
CA LYS A 51 8.00 0.90 -11.05
C LYS A 51 8.08 2.01 -9.99
N ARG A 52 6.99 2.28 -9.29
CA ARG A 52 6.90 3.30 -8.24
C ARG A 52 7.84 3.00 -7.06
N TYR A 53 7.98 1.75 -6.66
CA TYR A 53 8.87 1.33 -5.58
C TYR A 53 10.33 1.14 -6.01
N GLY A 54 10.67 1.21 -7.30
CA GLY A 54 12.04 1.05 -7.81
C GLY A 54 13.06 1.99 -7.17
N PRO A 55 12.82 3.31 -7.10
CA PRO A 55 13.72 4.25 -6.42
C PRO A 55 13.91 3.94 -4.93
N TYR A 56 12.86 3.52 -4.23
CA TYR A 56 12.94 3.10 -2.83
C TYR A 56 13.77 1.83 -2.64
N GLN A 57 13.59 0.84 -3.52
CA GLN A 57 14.43 -0.36 -3.53
C GLN A 57 15.91 -0.01 -3.64
N LYS A 58 16.25 0.84 -4.60
CA LYS A 58 17.63 1.29 -4.82
C LYS A 58 18.19 2.03 -3.60
N LEU A 59 17.40 2.90 -2.98
CA LEU A 59 17.79 3.61 -1.77
C LEU A 59 18.12 2.67 -0.62
N LEU A 60 17.31 1.62 -0.39
CA LEU A 60 17.57 0.61 0.64
C LEU A 60 18.88 -0.13 0.38
N GLU A 61 19.13 -0.55 -0.86
CA GLU A 61 20.36 -1.24 -1.27
C GLU A 61 21.59 -0.37 -1.07
N GLU A 62 21.54 0.90 -1.48
CA GLU A 62 22.62 1.86 -1.32
C GLU A 62 22.88 2.23 0.15
N ARG A 63 21.81 2.38 0.93
CA ARG A 63 21.92 2.77 2.35
C ARG A 63 22.47 1.66 3.24
N PHE A 64 22.06 0.41 3.00
CA PHE A 64 22.31 -0.70 3.93
C PHE A 64 23.29 -1.74 3.40
N GLY A 65 23.70 -1.66 2.13
CA GLY A 65 24.66 -2.59 1.54
C GLY A 65 24.16 -4.04 1.47
N VAL A 66 22.83 -4.25 1.47
CA VAL A 66 22.18 -5.55 1.29
C VAL A 66 21.15 -5.48 0.17
N PRO A 67 20.89 -6.58 -0.57
CA PRO A 67 19.85 -6.61 -1.58
C PRO A 67 18.49 -6.28 -1.00
N ALA A 68 17.68 -5.52 -1.72
CA ALA A 68 16.26 -5.32 -1.41
C ALA A 68 15.39 -5.96 -2.50
N ARG A 69 14.30 -6.59 -2.12
CA ARG A 69 13.40 -7.25 -3.05
C ARG A 69 11.96 -6.87 -2.78
N MET A 70 11.30 -6.34 -3.80
CA MET A 70 9.86 -6.08 -3.77
C MET A 70 9.10 -7.39 -4.00
N ILE A 71 8.21 -7.73 -3.07
CA ILE A 71 7.35 -8.91 -3.11
C ILE A 71 5.93 -8.44 -3.37
N SER A 72 5.47 -8.65 -4.60
CA SER A 72 4.11 -8.33 -4.99
C SER A 72 3.18 -9.49 -4.69
N ALA A 73 1.99 -9.21 -4.18
CA ALA A 73 0.91 -10.18 -4.03
C ALA A 73 -0.32 -9.72 -4.82
N ALA A 74 -1.16 -10.68 -5.20
CA ALA A 74 -2.37 -10.40 -5.98
C ALA A 74 -3.38 -9.54 -5.20
N ASP A 75 -3.43 -9.73 -3.87
CA ASP A 75 -4.35 -9.07 -2.97
C ASP A 75 -3.70 -8.76 -1.60
N TYR A 76 -4.45 -8.15 -0.71
CA TYR A 76 -4.01 -7.82 0.64
C TYR A 76 -3.71 -9.07 1.48
N ALA A 77 -4.51 -10.13 1.31
CA ALA A 77 -4.35 -11.37 2.07
C ALA A 77 -2.98 -12.01 1.82
N GLY A 78 -2.50 -12.00 0.57
CA GLY A 78 -1.18 -12.54 0.23
C GLY A 78 -0.03 -11.84 0.97
N VAL A 79 -0.07 -10.51 1.11
CA VAL A 79 0.93 -9.74 1.88
C VAL A 79 0.80 -10.03 3.37
N ILE A 80 -0.42 -10.03 3.92
CA ILE A 80 -0.68 -10.33 5.34
C ILE A 80 -0.12 -11.70 5.70
N GLN A 81 -0.41 -12.72 4.90
CA GLN A 81 0.07 -14.09 5.12
C GLN A 81 1.60 -14.20 4.98
N ALA A 82 2.19 -13.57 3.96
CA ALA A 82 3.64 -13.54 3.78
C ALA A 82 4.35 -12.89 4.98
N PHE A 83 3.76 -11.83 5.53
CA PHE A 83 4.26 -11.16 6.73
C PHE A 83 4.14 -12.05 7.97
N ALA A 84 2.99 -12.65 8.20
CA ALA A 84 2.74 -13.56 9.31
C ALA A 84 3.67 -14.79 9.27
N ALA A 85 3.94 -15.32 8.07
CA ALA A 85 4.83 -16.46 7.84
C ALA A 85 6.35 -16.09 7.87
N GLY A 86 6.73 -14.82 8.05
CA GLY A 86 8.13 -14.39 8.04
C GLY A 86 8.79 -14.42 6.67
N GLN A 87 8.01 -14.34 5.61
CA GLN A 87 8.53 -14.31 4.23
C GLN A 87 8.93 -12.91 3.76
N ILE A 88 8.49 -11.87 4.48
CA ILE A 88 8.84 -10.47 4.27
C ILE A 88 9.18 -9.81 5.61
N GLU A 89 10.12 -8.85 5.60
CA GLU A 89 10.57 -8.10 6.76
C GLU A 89 9.86 -6.78 6.94
N VAL A 90 9.40 -6.18 5.83
CA VAL A 90 8.87 -4.80 5.79
C VAL A 90 7.65 -4.75 4.89
N ALA A 91 6.62 -3.97 5.26
CA ALA A 91 5.52 -3.61 4.36
C ALA A 91 4.89 -2.27 4.76
N TYR A 92 4.49 -1.46 3.78
CA TYR A 92 3.47 -0.43 4.01
C TYR A 92 2.10 -1.11 4.01
N MET A 93 1.35 -0.93 5.08
CA MET A 93 0.07 -1.62 5.28
C MET A 93 -1.06 -0.61 5.49
N SER A 94 -2.28 -0.96 5.11
CA SER A 94 -3.45 -0.25 5.62
C SER A 94 -3.62 -0.55 7.11
N PRO A 95 -4.31 0.28 7.90
CA PRO A 95 -4.48 0.02 9.34
C PRO A 95 -5.17 -1.33 9.62
N ALA A 96 -6.12 -1.71 8.79
CA ALA A 96 -6.78 -3.01 8.92
C ALA A 96 -5.88 -4.19 8.50
N ALA A 97 -5.07 -4.03 7.44
CA ALA A 97 -4.10 -5.04 7.04
C ALA A 97 -3.01 -5.23 8.09
N TYR A 98 -2.54 -4.14 8.74
CA TYR A 98 -1.66 -4.22 9.90
C TYR A 98 -2.30 -5.01 11.04
N ALA A 99 -3.54 -4.69 11.39
CA ALA A 99 -4.26 -5.38 12.46
C ALA A 99 -4.43 -6.88 12.16
N SER A 100 -4.74 -7.24 10.91
CA SER A 100 -4.79 -8.66 10.47
C SER A 100 -3.43 -9.33 10.59
N ALA A 101 -2.35 -8.70 10.10
CA ALA A 101 -0.99 -9.23 10.21
C ALA A 101 -0.54 -9.39 11.66
N TRP A 102 -0.92 -8.45 12.55
CA TRP A 102 -0.65 -8.55 13.98
C TRP A 102 -1.37 -9.75 14.62
N ILE A 103 -2.64 -9.95 14.31
CA ILE A 103 -3.42 -11.09 14.81
C ILE A 103 -2.84 -12.43 14.29
N GLU A 104 -2.60 -12.53 12.97
CA GLU A 104 -2.13 -13.76 12.33
C GLU A 104 -0.70 -14.12 12.71
N SER A 105 0.17 -13.15 12.95
CA SER A 105 1.55 -13.38 13.40
C SER A 105 1.69 -13.63 14.90
N GLY A 106 0.61 -13.51 15.68
CA GLY A 106 0.67 -13.58 17.14
C GLY A 106 1.44 -12.40 17.77
N GLY A 107 1.30 -11.19 17.17
CA GLY A 107 1.94 -9.96 17.65
C GLY A 107 3.38 -9.76 17.17
N LYS A 108 3.85 -10.54 16.19
CA LYS A 108 5.23 -10.44 15.67
C LYS A 108 5.43 -9.37 14.61
N VAL A 109 4.66 -8.30 14.65
CA VAL A 109 4.78 -7.14 13.76
C VAL A 109 4.76 -5.86 14.58
N ARG A 110 5.55 -4.87 14.15
CA ARG A 110 5.70 -3.57 14.80
C ARG A 110 5.48 -2.46 13.79
N PRO A 111 4.58 -1.48 14.04
CA PRO A 111 4.47 -0.29 13.22
C PRO A 111 5.64 0.65 13.56
N LEU A 112 6.19 1.33 12.59
CA LEU A 112 7.31 2.26 12.78
C LEU A 112 6.88 3.71 12.56
N VAL A 113 6.36 3.99 11.37
CA VAL A 113 5.98 5.35 10.97
C VAL A 113 4.68 5.33 10.17
N THR A 114 3.99 6.46 10.16
CA THR A 114 2.84 6.71 9.31
C THR A 114 2.95 8.07 8.62
N ALA A 115 2.12 8.28 7.59
CA ALA A 115 2.13 9.54 6.85
C ALA A 115 1.51 10.67 7.69
N LEU A 116 2.18 11.84 7.66
CA LEU A 116 1.64 13.10 8.14
C LEU A 116 0.99 13.82 6.95
N GLU A 117 -0.26 14.25 7.10
CA GLU A 117 -0.96 15.04 6.09
C GLU A 117 -0.55 16.52 6.17
N SER A 118 -0.81 17.28 5.10
CA SER A 118 -0.43 18.70 5.04
C SER A 118 -1.19 19.60 6.03
N ASP A 119 -2.29 19.13 6.60
CA ASP A 119 -3.03 19.78 7.67
C ASP A 119 -2.54 19.42 9.09
N GLY A 120 -1.50 18.60 9.17
CA GLY A 120 -0.89 18.14 10.42
C GLY A 120 -1.56 16.90 11.05
N THR A 121 -2.56 16.32 10.40
CA THR A 121 -3.19 15.08 10.87
C THR A 121 -2.44 13.84 10.37
N THR A 122 -2.67 12.70 11.03
CA THR A 122 -2.18 11.38 10.60
C THR A 122 -3.31 10.52 10.03
N ALA A 123 -4.37 11.16 9.57
CA ALA A 123 -5.60 10.48 9.16
C ALA A 123 -5.94 10.74 7.69
N TYR A 124 -6.63 9.79 7.10
CA TYR A 124 -7.22 9.85 5.77
C TYR A 124 -8.71 9.50 5.82
N VAL A 125 -9.41 9.48 4.69
CA VAL A 125 -10.82 9.13 4.63
C VAL A 125 -11.11 8.07 3.57
N SER A 126 -12.16 7.28 3.81
CA SER A 126 -12.86 6.56 2.76
C SER A 126 -13.78 7.55 2.04
N ALA A 127 -13.79 7.50 0.71
CA ALA A 127 -14.66 8.30 -0.12
C ALA A 127 -15.50 7.40 -1.03
N MET A 128 -16.82 7.55 -0.99
CA MET A 128 -17.73 6.94 -1.97
C MET A 128 -17.85 7.88 -3.16
N TYR A 129 -17.67 7.35 -4.33
CA TYR A 129 -17.78 8.08 -5.60
C TYR A 129 -18.74 7.39 -6.56
N VAL A 130 -19.31 8.18 -7.43
CA VAL A 130 -20.17 7.80 -8.54
C VAL A 130 -19.70 8.49 -9.81
N ARG A 131 -20.16 8.08 -10.99
CA ARG A 131 -19.93 8.89 -12.18
C ARG A 131 -20.65 10.24 -12.07
N ALA A 132 -20.05 11.28 -12.57
CA ALA A 132 -20.62 12.64 -12.57
C ALA A 132 -21.97 12.71 -13.29
N ASP A 133 -22.15 11.92 -14.36
CA ASP A 133 -23.36 11.83 -15.18
C ASP A 133 -24.45 10.91 -14.61
N SER A 134 -24.24 10.29 -13.44
CA SER A 134 -25.16 9.28 -12.87
C SER A 134 -26.46 9.86 -12.31
N GLY A 135 -26.51 11.16 -12.06
CA GLY A 135 -27.63 11.82 -11.35
C GLY A 135 -27.67 11.53 -9.83
N ILE A 136 -26.75 10.69 -9.31
CA ILE A 136 -26.66 10.38 -7.87
C ILE A 136 -25.84 11.48 -7.17
N THR A 137 -26.37 12.06 -6.11
CA THR A 137 -25.76 13.21 -5.42
C THR A 137 -25.36 12.95 -3.97
N ASP A 138 -25.92 11.90 -3.38
CA ASP A 138 -25.74 11.55 -1.96
C ASP A 138 -25.93 10.05 -1.70
N LEU A 139 -25.72 9.64 -0.45
CA LEU A 139 -25.88 8.25 -0.03
C LEU A 139 -27.32 7.75 -0.14
N ALA A 140 -28.32 8.62 0.02
CA ALA A 140 -29.72 8.23 -0.11
C ALA A 140 -30.07 7.81 -1.54
N GLY A 141 -29.48 8.47 -2.54
CA GLY A 141 -29.59 8.11 -3.95
C GLY A 141 -28.96 6.76 -4.30
N MET A 142 -28.19 6.17 -3.40
CA MET A 142 -27.59 4.84 -3.57
C MET A 142 -28.53 3.68 -3.21
N LYS A 143 -29.71 3.92 -2.65
CA LYS A 143 -30.66 2.84 -2.33
C LYS A 143 -31.04 2.04 -3.57
N GLY A 144 -30.85 0.72 -3.53
CA GLY A 144 -31.10 -0.17 -4.67
C GLY A 144 -30.09 -0.07 -5.81
N ARG A 145 -28.98 0.67 -5.64
CA ARG A 145 -27.88 0.76 -6.59
C ARG A 145 -26.78 -0.25 -6.27
N SER A 146 -25.84 -0.44 -7.19
CA SER A 146 -24.71 -1.37 -7.02
C SER A 146 -23.47 -0.66 -6.48
N LEU A 147 -22.74 -1.33 -5.57
CA LEU A 147 -21.53 -0.80 -4.93
C LEU A 147 -20.33 -1.73 -5.10
N ALA A 148 -19.23 -1.20 -5.62
CA ALA A 148 -17.94 -1.87 -5.68
C ALA A 148 -17.13 -1.64 -4.39
N TRP A 149 -16.75 -2.73 -3.72
CA TRP A 149 -15.76 -2.75 -2.65
C TRP A 149 -14.37 -3.00 -3.24
N ALA A 150 -13.33 -2.40 -2.65
CA ALA A 150 -11.95 -2.59 -3.15
C ALA A 150 -11.41 -3.98 -2.81
N ASP A 151 -11.18 -4.26 -1.51
CA ASP A 151 -10.60 -5.52 -1.00
C ASP A 151 -11.19 -5.84 0.39
N PRO A 152 -11.44 -7.11 0.74
CA PRO A 152 -12.01 -7.50 2.04
C PRO A 152 -11.18 -7.06 3.25
N ASN A 153 -9.86 -6.89 3.09
CA ASN A 153 -8.92 -6.49 4.14
C ASN A 153 -8.59 -4.98 4.09
N SER A 154 -9.24 -4.22 3.20
CA SER A 154 -9.05 -2.78 3.11
C SER A 154 -9.86 -2.04 4.16
N ALA A 155 -9.22 -1.17 4.96
CA ALA A 155 -9.91 -0.31 5.91
C ALA A 155 -10.91 0.61 5.20
N SER A 156 -10.45 1.45 4.26
CA SER A 156 -11.28 2.42 3.54
C SER A 156 -12.07 1.83 2.37
N GLY A 157 -11.57 0.75 1.78
CA GLY A 157 -12.23 0.11 0.64
C GLY A 157 -13.34 -0.87 1.03
N TYR A 158 -13.53 -1.14 2.33
CA TYR A 158 -14.57 -2.07 2.80
C TYR A 158 -14.93 -1.92 4.28
N LEU A 159 -13.98 -2.15 5.21
CA LEU A 159 -14.32 -2.40 6.62
C LEU A 159 -14.97 -1.18 7.28
N ILE A 160 -14.36 0.00 7.15
CA ILE A 160 -14.86 1.24 7.75
C ILE A 160 -16.15 1.70 7.09
N PRO A 161 -16.28 1.88 5.76
CA PRO A 161 -17.53 2.28 5.17
C PRO A 161 -18.67 1.30 5.47
N ARG A 162 -18.41 -0.01 5.47
CA ARG A 162 -19.41 -1.01 5.86
C ARG A 162 -19.87 -0.83 7.30
N SER A 163 -18.94 -0.59 8.24
CA SER A 163 -19.28 -0.35 9.64
C SER A 163 -20.11 0.92 9.82
N GLU A 164 -19.68 2.02 9.21
CA GLU A 164 -20.38 3.31 9.32
C GLU A 164 -21.77 3.30 8.67
N PHE A 165 -21.96 2.57 7.56
CA PHE A 165 -23.31 2.38 7.00
C PHE A 165 -24.22 1.65 7.97
N ARG A 166 -23.74 0.59 8.64
CA ARG A 166 -24.50 -0.14 9.65
C ARG A 166 -24.84 0.73 10.87
N GLU A 167 -23.89 1.55 11.33
CA GLU A 167 -24.13 2.52 12.41
C GLU A 167 -25.22 3.53 12.05
N GLN A 168 -25.36 3.86 10.75
CA GLN A 168 -26.43 4.71 10.22
C GLN A 168 -27.74 3.93 9.92
N GLY A 169 -27.83 2.66 10.31
CA GLY A 169 -29.00 1.81 10.04
C GLY A 169 -29.09 1.30 8.60
N LEU A 170 -28.04 1.43 7.81
CA LEU A 170 -27.98 0.98 6.42
C LEU A 170 -27.20 -0.33 6.35
N ASP A 171 -27.90 -1.48 6.31
CA ASP A 171 -27.20 -2.75 6.07
C ASP A 171 -26.84 -2.86 4.57
N PRO A 172 -25.55 -2.88 4.22
CA PRO A 172 -25.11 -2.96 2.82
C PRO A 172 -25.71 -4.15 2.03
N ALA A 173 -26.00 -5.26 2.71
CA ALA A 173 -26.54 -6.45 2.07
C ALA A 173 -28.00 -6.27 1.56
N THR A 174 -28.74 -5.33 2.14
CA THR A 174 -30.14 -5.07 1.79
C THR A 174 -30.34 -3.68 1.20
N TYR A 175 -29.42 -2.73 1.52
CA TYR A 175 -29.51 -1.36 1.03
C TYR A 175 -29.12 -1.22 -0.43
N PHE A 176 -28.03 -1.91 -0.84
CA PHE A 176 -27.59 -1.96 -2.23
C PHE A 176 -28.24 -3.13 -2.97
N SER A 177 -28.50 -3.00 -4.28
CA SER A 177 -29.02 -4.10 -5.10
C SER A 177 -28.01 -5.25 -5.21
N ARG A 178 -26.73 -4.91 -5.25
CA ARG A 178 -25.61 -5.84 -5.17
C ARG A 178 -24.35 -5.13 -4.68
N THR A 179 -23.46 -5.87 -4.05
CA THR A 179 -22.10 -5.45 -3.77
C THR A 179 -21.12 -6.50 -4.25
N GLY A 180 -19.86 -6.11 -4.53
CA GLY A 180 -18.82 -7.07 -4.91
C GLY A 180 -17.44 -6.48 -4.75
N PHE A 181 -16.44 -7.35 -4.53
CA PHE A 181 -15.04 -6.96 -4.48
C PHE A 181 -14.47 -6.94 -5.90
N VAL A 182 -13.72 -5.88 -6.22
CA VAL A 182 -13.15 -5.65 -7.55
C VAL A 182 -11.62 -5.79 -7.58
N GLY A 183 -11.00 -6.15 -6.45
CA GLY A 183 -9.57 -6.46 -6.34
C GLY A 183 -8.70 -5.24 -6.02
N GLY A 184 -9.26 -4.02 -5.89
CA GLY A 184 -8.49 -2.85 -5.49
C GLY A 184 -9.18 -1.51 -5.76
N HIS A 185 -8.48 -0.45 -5.36
CA HIS A 185 -9.00 0.91 -5.44
C HIS A 185 -9.07 1.43 -6.88
N GLU A 186 -8.01 1.26 -7.68
CA GLU A 186 -8.00 1.67 -9.09
C GLU A 186 -9.02 0.86 -9.90
N GLN A 187 -9.09 -0.45 -9.66
CA GLN A 187 -10.06 -1.35 -10.30
C GLN A 187 -11.50 -0.92 -10.01
N GLY A 188 -11.77 -0.43 -8.78
CA GLY A 188 -13.06 0.11 -8.40
C GLY A 188 -13.44 1.34 -9.22
N VAL A 189 -12.53 2.29 -9.38
CA VAL A 189 -12.77 3.50 -10.20
C VAL A 189 -13.05 3.11 -11.65
N VAL A 190 -12.22 2.23 -12.22
CA VAL A 190 -12.41 1.74 -13.59
C VAL A 190 -13.75 1.02 -13.76
N ALA A 191 -14.16 0.18 -12.81
CA ALA A 191 -15.43 -0.53 -12.84
C ALA A 191 -16.64 0.42 -12.83
N VAL A 192 -16.57 1.51 -12.05
CA VAL A 192 -17.62 2.53 -11.98
C VAL A 192 -17.68 3.35 -13.28
N LEU A 193 -16.54 3.79 -13.81
CA LEU A 193 -16.49 4.53 -15.09
C LEU A 193 -17.00 3.68 -16.25
N ASN A 194 -16.72 2.38 -16.24
CA ASN A 194 -17.23 1.41 -17.23
C ASN A 194 -18.67 0.95 -16.96
N LYS A 195 -19.40 1.58 -16.03
CA LYS A 195 -20.81 1.29 -15.70
C LYS A 195 -21.05 -0.15 -15.20
N GLN A 196 -20.03 -0.83 -14.71
CA GLN A 196 -20.15 -2.16 -14.10
C GLN A 196 -20.76 -2.08 -12.70
N TYR A 197 -20.52 -0.94 -11.99
CA TYR A 197 -21.13 -0.57 -10.72
C TYR A 197 -21.58 0.89 -10.76
N ASP A 198 -22.58 1.24 -9.96
CA ASP A 198 -23.06 2.62 -9.85
C ASP A 198 -22.12 3.47 -9.00
N ALA A 199 -21.54 2.90 -7.96
CA ALA A 199 -20.59 3.55 -7.07
C ALA A 199 -19.42 2.62 -6.70
N GLY A 200 -18.36 3.24 -6.20
CA GLY A 200 -17.25 2.55 -5.55
C GLY A 200 -16.80 3.31 -4.30
N VAL A 201 -15.99 2.66 -3.47
CA VAL A 201 -15.30 3.30 -2.34
C VAL A 201 -13.80 3.21 -2.52
N THR A 202 -13.11 4.29 -2.16
CA THR A 202 -11.66 4.37 -2.26
C THR A 202 -11.09 5.21 -1.12
N TRP A 203 -9.77 5.35 -1.07
CA TRP A 203 -9.09 6.18 -0.09
C TRP A 203 -8.54 7.47 -0.71
N THR A 204 -8.55 8.52 0.09
CA THR A 204 -7.94 9.80 -0.22
C THR A 204 -7.53 10.49 1.09
N SER A 205 -6.53 11.36 1.06
CA SER A 205 -6.17 12.18 2.21
C SER A 205 -7.34 13.02 2.72
N GLY A 206 -8.29 13.37 1.83
CA GLY A 206 -9.35 14.32 2.17
C GLY A 206 -8.88 15.77 2.29
N VAL A 207 -7.57 16.02 2.12
CA VAL A 207 -6.91 17.32 2.23
C VAL A 207 -6.50 17.82 0.85
N GLY A 208 -6.55 19.14 0.63
CA GLY A 208 -6.20 19.76 -0.64
C GLY A 208 -7.35 19.87 -1.64
N ASP A 209 -7.02 20.17 -2.91
CA ASP A 209 -8.01 20.41 -3.96
C ASP A 209 -8.60 19.09 -4.47
N ILE A 210 -9.91 18.95 -4.30
CA ILE A 210 -10.67 17.79 -4.80
C ILE A 210 -10.52 17.61 -6.31
N ARG A 211 -10.40 18.70 -7.10
CA ARG A 211 -10.23 18.64 -8.56
C ARG A 211 -8.92 18.00 -9.00
N GLN A 212 -7.95 17.93 -8.09
CA GLN A 212 -6.67 17.25 -8.29
C GLN A 212 -6.61 15.87 -7.65
N GLY A 213 -7.74 15.36 -7.11
CA GLY A 213 -7.77 14.09 -6.38
C GLY A 213 -7.17 14.18 -4.98
N TYR A 214 -7.13 15.39 -4.39
CA TYR A 214 -6.53 15.73 -3.09
C TYR A 214 -4.99 15.74 -3.11
N THR A 215 -4.33 15.76 -1.95
CA THR A 215 -2.85 15.76 -1.83
C THR A 215 -2.25 14.38 -2.08
N ARG A 216 -2.96 13.30 -1.70
CA ARG A 216 -2.53 11.90 -1.88
C ARG A 216 -3.72 10.95 -1.89
N GLY A 217 -3.49 9.73 -2.37
CA GLY A 217 -4.49 8.67 -2.41
C GLY A 217 -4.66 8.04 -3.77
N ALA A 218 -5.58 7.08 -3.86
CA ALA A 218 -5.85 6.38 -5.12
C ALA A 218 -6.35 7.33 -6.21
N LEU A 219 -7.23 8.28 -5.87
CA LEU A 219 -7.73 9.26 -6.85
C LEU A 219 -6.61 10.18 -7.33
N ARG A 220 -5.75 10.68 -6.43
CA ARG A 220 -4.58 11.49 -6.79
C ARG A 220 -3.67 10.74 -7.77
N THR A 221 -3.32 9.52 -7.44
CA THR A 221 -2.47 8.67 -8.30
C THR A 221 -3.08 8.45 -9.69
N MET A 222 -4.39 8.21 -9.76
CA MET A 222 -5.07 8.02 -11.06
C MET A 222 -5.15 9.30 -11.88
N VAL A 223 -5.33 10.47 -11.23
CA VAL A 223 -5.29 11.78 -11.90
C VAL A 223 -3.88 12.05 -12.46
N ASP A 224 -2.83 11.80 -11.68
CA ASP A 224 -1.44 11.98 -12.10
C ASP A 224 -1.07 11.04 -13.27
N LYS A 225 -1.61 9.82 -13.28
CA LYS A 225 -1.49 8.86 -14.40
C LYS A 225 -2.39 9.19 -15.58
N LYS A 226 -3.25 10.20 -15.50
CA LYS A 226 -4.26 10.57 -16.52
C LYS A 226 -5.25 9.44 -16.83
N LEU A 227 -5.53 8.60 -15.85
CA LEU A 227 -6.51 7.50 -15.96
C LEU A 227 -7.93 7.95 -15.60
N VAL A 228 -8.07 9.05 -14.87
CA VAL A 228 -9.36 9.65 -14.47
C VAL A 228 -9.22 11.15 -14.43
N SER A 229 -10.30 11.87 -14.80
CA SER A 229 -10.51 13.26 -14.42
C SER A 229 -11.45 13.31 -13.23
N MET A 230 -11.23 14.22 -12.29
CA MET A 230 -12.18 14.44 -11.19
C MET A 230 -13.51 15.04 -11.67
N ASP A 231 -13.59 15.52 -12.93
CA ASP A 231 -14.83 15.92 -13.58
C ASP A 231 -15.69 14.71 -14.03
N ASP A 232 -15.09 13.51 -14.15
CA ASP A 232 -15.79 12.28 -14.53
C ASP A 232 -16.51 11.62 -13.34
N ILE A 233 -16.15 12.00 -12.11
CA ILE A 233 -16.68 11.41 -10.88
C ILE A 233 -17.18 12.47 -9.90
N ARG A 234 -18.07 12.08 -9.02
CA ARG A 234 -18.56 12.86 -7.90
C ARG A 234 -18.38 12.10 -6.61
N ILE A 235 -17.78 12.75 -5.60
CA ILE A 235 -17.75 12.21 -4.24
C ILE A 235 -19.09 12.51 -3.57
N ILE A 236 -19.80 11.47 -3.11
CA ILE A 236 -21.15 11.58 -2.51
C ILE A 236 -21.19 11.26 -1.02
N TRP A 237 -20.12 10.68 -0.48
CA TRP A 237 -19.99 10.37 0.94
C TRP A 237 -18.52 10.26 1.33
N ARG A 238 -18.22 10.56 2.61
CA ARG A 238 -16.91 10.36 3.23
C ARG A 238 -17.07 9.77 4.62
N SER A 239 -16.14 8.92 5.03
CA SER A 239 -16.05 8.40 6.38
C SER A 239 -15.57 9.46 7.38
N ARG A 240 -15.70 9.15 8.65
CA ARG A 240 -14.86 9.74 9.71
C ARG A 240 -13.38 9.53 9.38
N PRO A 241 -12.49 10.36 9.97
CA PRO A 241 -11.04 10.16 9.82
C PRO A 241 -10.61 8.75 10.22
N ILE A 242 -9.74 8.15 9.43
CA ILE A 242 -9.15 6.82 9.59
C ILE A 242 -7.65 7.04 9.78
N GLU A 243 -7.04 6.49 10.83
CA GLU A 243 -5.60 6.55 11.01
C GLU A 243 -4.86 6.04 9.77
N ASN A 244 -3.82 6.76 9.31
CA ASN A 244 -3.01 6.35 8.17
C ASN A 244 -2.33 5.01 8.47
N GLY A 245 -2.18 4.19 7.44
CA GLY A 245 -1.53 2.89 7.57
C GLY A 245 -0.03 2.99 7.84
N PRO A 246 0.54 2.08 8.64
CA PRO A 246 1.94 2.14 9.02
C PRO A 246 2.88 1.51 8.01
N LEU A 247 4.12 2.03 7.94
CA LEU A 247 5.25 1.17 7.63
C LEU A 247 5.43 0.18 8.78
N THR A 248 5.39 -1.08 8.46
CA THR A 248 5.44 -2.17 9.44
C THR A 248 6.68 -3.01 9.22
N VAL A 249 7.34 -3.42 10.31
CA VAL A 249 8.45 -4.37 10.30
C VAL A 249 8.13 -5.58 11.16
N ARG A 250 8.81 -6.69 10.91
CA ARG A 250 8.75 -7.83 11.85
C ARG A 250 9.47 -7.47 13.15
N SER A 251 8.80 -7.70 14.28
CA SER A 251 9.36 -7.41 15.61
C SER A 251 10.45 -8.41 16.04
N ASP A 252 10.57 -9.55 15.37
CA ASP A 252 11.64 -10.54 15.59
C ASP A 252 12.89 -10.32 14.71
N THR A 253 12.93 -9.23 13.93
CA THR A 253 14.17 -8.77 13.29
C THR A 253 15.09 -8.06 14.31
N PRO A 254 16.42 -7.95 14.03
CA PRO A 254 17.33 -7.26 14.92
C PRO A 254 16.88 -5.83 15.27
N ALA A 255 17.06 -5.40 16.51
CA ALA A 255 16.70 -4.04 16.94
C ALA A 255 17.39 -2.98 16.06
N ALA A 256 18.69 -3.17 15.75
CA ALA A 256 19.41 -2.26 14.88
C ALA A 256 18.80 -2.14 13.46
N PHE A 257 18.22 -3.23 12.91
CA PHE A 257 17.47 -3.17 11.65
C PHE A 257 16.22 -2.31 11.78
N GLN A 258 15.45 -2.51 12.87
CA GLN A 258 14.22 -1.75 13.10
C GLN A 258 14.52 -0.25 13.32
N ASP A 259 15.60 0.07 14.05
CA ASP A 259 16.01 1.45 14.33
C ASP A 259 16.54 2.14 13.06
N ASP A 260 17.31 1.46 12.23
CA ASP A 260 17.78 1.97 10.94
C ASP A 260 16.62 2.23 9.98
N MET A 261 15.62 1.32 9.93
CA MET A 261 14.41 1.52 9.13
C MET A 261 13.59 2.71 9.64
N LEU A 262 13.45 2.86 10.95
CA LEU A 262 12.77 4.01 11.56
C LEU A 262 13.49 5.32 11.20
N ALA A 263 14.80 5.38 11.41
CA ALA A 263 15.60 6.59 11.14
C ALA A 263 15.56 7.00 9.67
N LEU A 264 15.71 6.04 8.74
CA LEU A 264 15.60 6.29 7.31
C LEU A 264 14.25 6.93 6.95
N HIS A 265 13.14 6.38 7.47
CA HIS A 265 11.81 6.84 7.08
C HIS A 265 11.44 8.18 7.71
N LEU A 266 11.89 8.48 8.92
CA LEU A 266 11.70 9.80 9.52
C LEU A 266 12.44 10.91 8.76
N ALA A 267 13.57 10.58 8.12
CA ALA A 267 14.36 11.52 7.31
C ALA A 267 13.91 11.57 5.84
N LEU A 268 13.10 10.60 5.37
CA LEU A 268 12.87 10.32 3.96
C LEU A 268 12.35 11.50 3.16
N ALA A 269 11.35 12.23 3.68
CA ALA A 269 10.76 13.37 2.98
C ALA A 269 11.76 14.51 2.79
N LYS A 270 12.70 14.69 3.72
CA LYS A 270 13.73 15.72 3.67
C LYS A 270 14.91 15.33 2.79
N GLU A 271 15.40 14.09 2.94
CA GLU A 271 16.64 13.64 2.29
C GLU A 271 16.39 13.07 0.88
N HIS A 272 15.21 12.48 0.65
CA HIS A 272 14.84 11.83 -0.60
C HIS A 272 13.38 12.11 -0.97
N PRO A 273 13.00 13.39 -1.24
CA PRO A 273 11.61 13.80 -1.46
C PRO A 273 10.92 13.03 -2.59
N ASP A 274 11.61 12.78 -3.69
CA ASP A 274 11.04 12.04 -4.83
C ASP A 274 10.69 10.59 -4.46
N VAL A 275 11.54 9.93 -3.64
CA VAL A 275 11.28 8.59 -3.12
C VAL A 275 10.10 8.61 -2.15
N PHE A 276 10.07 9.62 -1.27
CA PHE A 276 8.96 9.80 -0.33
C PHE A 276 7.64 9.96 -1.05
N GLU A 277 7.50 10.92 -1.98
CA GLU A 277 6.27 11.16 -2.73
C GLU A 277 5.82 9.93 -3.52
N SER A 278 6.78 9.20 -4.09
CA SER A 278 6.51 7.99 -4.84
C SER A 278 5.85 6.92 -3.96
N ILE A 279 6.42 6.58 -2.80
CA ILE A 279 5.85 5.53 -1.93
C ILE A 279 4.64 6.02 -1.12
N ASN A 280 4.56 7.34 -0.84
CA ASN A 280 3.45 7.97 -0.13
C ASN A 280 2.19 8.15 -1.00
N MET A 281 2.29 7.91 -2.31
CA MET A 281 1.21 8.10 -3.31
C MET A 281 0.69 9.54 -3.34
N GLY A 282 1.62 10.50 -3.29
CA GLY A 282 1.36 11.93 -3.30
C GLY A 282 2.23 12.69 -2.31
N SER A 283 1.99 13.99 -2.20
CA SER A 283 2.75 14.91 -1.36
C SER A 283 2.33 14.86 0.11
N GLY A 284 3.20 15.36 0.97
CA GLY A 284 2.96 15.53 2.41
C GLY A 284 4.21 16.05 3.11
N PRO A 285 4.13 16.50 4.37
CA PRO A 285 5.27 17.04 5.11
C PRO A 285 6.28 15.97 5.55
N GLY A 286 5.90 14.68 5.54
CA GLY A 286 6.79 13.59 5.92
C GLY A 286 6.08 12.44 6.63
N LEU A 287 6.86 11.69 7.40
CA LEU A 287 6.40 10.57 8.20
C LEU A 287 6.66 10.86 9.68
N VAL A 288 5.80 10.34 10.55
CA VAL A 288 5.91 10.45 12.00
C VAL A 288 5.92 9.06 12.64
N ALA A 289 6.62 8.91 13.76
CA ALA A 289 6.66 7.64 14.48
C ALA A 289 5.29 7.31 15.08
N VAL A 290 4.94 6.02 15.02
CA VAL A 290 3.70 5.46 15.57
C VAL A 290 4.00 4.20 16.38
N THR A 291 3.02 3.81 17.18
CA THR A 291 3.07 2.64 18.05
C THR A 291 1.88 1.72 17.78
N GLN A 292 1.91 0.52 18.32
CA GLN A 292 0.75 -0.39 18.25
C GLN A 292 -0.52 0.22 18.82
N LYS A 293 -0.42 1.09 19.84
CA LYS A 293 -1.58 1.73 20.49
C LYS A 293 -2.44 2.50 19.47
N ASP A 294 -1.81 3.09 18.46
CA ASP A 294 -2.51 3.87 17.42
C ASP A 294 -3.37 2.96 16.53
N TYR A 295 -3.13 1.65 16.53
CA TYR A 295 -3.83 0.65 15.72
C TYR A 295 -4.66 -0.34 16.54
N GLU A 296 -4.69 -0.23 17.87
CA GLU A 296 -5.54 -1.06 18.74
C GLU A 296 -7.03 -1.05 18.34
N PRO A 297 -7.63 0.11 17.96
CA PRO A 297 -9.03 0.11 17.53
C PRO A 297 -9.32 -0.82 16.34
N PHE A 298 -8.39 -0.98 15.40
CA PHE A 298 -8.54 -1.89 14.26
C PHE A 298 -8.36 -3.35 14.67
N ILE A 299 -7.44 -3.63 15.58
CA ILE A 299 -7.22 -4.98 16.15
C ILE A 299 -8.49 -5.42 16.88
N ASP A 300 -9.06 -4.56 17.72
CA ASP A 300 -10.27 -4.85 18.49
C ASP A 300 -11.50 -5.02 17.58
N MET A 301 -11.63 -4.17 16.56
CA MET A 301 -12.69 -4.30 15.56
C MET A 301 -12.64 -5.68 14.88
N LEU A 302 -11.47 -6.12 14.41
CA LEU A 302 -11.33 -7.41 13.74
C LEU A 302 -11.57 -8.59 14.67
N LYS A 303 -11.10 -8.52 15.94
CA LYS A 303 -11.38 -9.53 16.96
C LYS A 303 -12.89 -9.62 17.26
N ALA A 304 -13.56 -8.49 17.38
CA ALA A 304 -15.00 -8.45 17.62
C ALA A 304 -15.79 -9.05 16.45
N GLU A 305 -15.42 -8.75 15.21
CA GLU A 305 -16.03 -9.34 14.00
C GLU A 305 -15.83 -10.88 13.96
N ALA A 306 -14.60 -11.35 14.26
CA ALA A 306 -14.32 -12.78 14.31
C ALA A 306 -15.13 -13.48 15.40
N ALA A 307 -15.29 -12.88 16.57
CA ALA A 307 -16.13 -13.40 17.64
C ALA A 307 -17.61 -13.45 17.25
N ALA A 308 -18.12 -12.42 16.57
CA ALA A 308 -19.50 -12.37 16.09
C ALA A 308 -19.81 -13.45 15.03
N ARG A 309 -18.85 -13.75 14.16
CA ARG A 309 -18.99 -14.83 13.15
C ARG A 309 -19.04 -16.24 13.76
N ARG A 310 -18.30 -16.47 14.87
CA ARG A 310 -18.29 -17.77 15.57
C ARG A 310 -19.59 -18.05 16.35
N ARG A 311 -20.41 -17.03 16.63
CA ARG A 311 -21.68 -17.15 17.37
C ARG A 311 -22.89 -17.36 16.46
N ARG A 312 -22.72 -17.27 15.14
CA ARG A 312 -23.73 -17.55 14.11
C ARG A 312 -23.57 -18.97 13.55
#